data_81a9784f80ad22fe1ec5709d40cba8fc
#
_entry.id   81a9784f80ad22fe1ec5709d40cba8fc
#
_cell.length_a   1.000
_cell.length_b   1.000
_cell.length_c   1.000
_cell.angle_alpha   90.00
_cell.angle_beta   90.00
_cell.angle_gamma   90.00
#
_symmetry.space_group_name_H-M   'P 1'
#
loop_
_entity.id
_entity.type
_entity.pdbx_description
1 polymer ?
#
loop_
_entity_poly.entity_id
_entity_poly.type
_entity_poly.pdbx_seq_one_letter_code
_entity_poly.pdbx_strand_id
1 'polypeptide(L)'
;DLGITGLDDVLVDVRRITDVCDTPLLVDIDTGFGASAFNIARSVRSINKAGAAAIHIEDQVGAKRCGHRPNKELVSKAEMVDRIKAAVDARIDDSFVIMARTDALAVEGLDSALDRAHAYIEAGADALFPEAITDLPTYKKFTDVIKVPVLANITEFGMTPLFTTSELASVGVAIVLYPLSAFRAMNKAAENVYETVRKDGSQKAVLDTMQTREELYQRINYYEYEGALDKLLGNGDKKE
;
A
#
# COMPACT_ATOMS: atom_id res chain seq x y z
N ASP A 1 -6.72 6.22 -6.32
CA ASP A 1 -6.92 7.60 -5.84
C ASP A 1 -8.35 8.17 -6.03
N LEU A 2 -9.15 7.59 -6.89
CA LEU A 2 -10.50 8.11 -7.19
C LEU A 2 -11.62 7.11 -6.89
N GLY A 3 -11.30 5.98 -6.25
CA GLY A 3 -12.26 4.93 -5.92
C GLY A 3 -12.88 4.24 -7.14
N ILE A 4 -12.16 4.21 -8.27
CA ILE A 4 -12.65 3.58 -9.51
C ILE A 4 -12.41 2.08 -9.51
N THR A 5 -11.29 1.65 -8.92
CA THR A 5 -10.90 0.23 -8.82
C THR A 5 -11.82 -0.50 -7.86
N GLY A 6 -12.31 -1.66 -8.26
CA GLY A 6 -13.17 -2.50 -7.42
C GLY A 6 -12.40 -3.60 -6.68
N LEU A 7 -13.10 -4.28 -5.77
CA LEU A 7 -12.54 -5.39 -4.99
C LEU A 7 -11.93 -6.49 -5.88
N ASP A 8 -12.61 -6.88 -6.94
CA ASP A 8 -12.17 -7.99 -7.80
C ASP A 8 -10.89 -7.63 -8.57
N ASP A 9 -10.72 -6.36 -8.96
CA ASP A 9 -9.49 -5.87 -9.60
C ASP A 9 -8.30 -6.00 -8.64
N VAL A 10 -8.47 -5.54 -7.39
CA VAL A 10 -7.42 -5.60 -6.36
C VAL A 10 -7.09 -7.05 -5.98
N LEU A 11 -8.09 -7.93 -5.89
CA LEU A 11 -7.87 -9.34 -5.56
C LEU A 11 -7.01 -10.08 -6.58
N VAL A 12 -7.06 -9.70 -7.86
CA VAL A 12 -6.18 -10.27 -8.89
C VAL A 12 -4.72 -10.00 -8.56
N ASP A 13 -4.40 -8.75 -8.20
CA ASP A 13 -3.02 -8.35 -7.89
C ASP A 13 -2.57 -8.88 -6.51
N VAL A 14 -3.45 -8.90 -5.50
CA VAL A 14 -3.14 -9.51 -4.19
C VAL A 14 -2.69 -10.95 -4.38
N ARG A 15 -3.46 -11.78 -5.12
CA ARG A 15 -3.11 -13.19 -5.36
C ARG A 15 -1.79 -13.33 -6.10
N ARG A 16 -1.55 -12.51 -7.14
CA ARG A 16 -0.29 -12.53 -7.89
C ARG A 16 0.92 -12.23 -7.02
N ILE A 17 0.77 -11.31 -6.07
CA ILE A 17 1.86 -10.92 -5.15
C ILE A 17 2.07 -12.02 -4.12
N THR A 18 1.01 -12.49 -3.46
CA THR A 18 1.11 -13.49 -2.39
C THR A 18 1.52 -14.88 -2.88
N ASP A 19 1.26 -15.21 -4.16
CA ASP A 19 1.71 -16.45 -4.77
C ASP A 19 3.24 -16.53 -4.97
N VAL A 20 3.93 -15.38 -5.00
CA VAL A 20 5.38 -15.32 -5.33
C VAL A 20 6.21 -14.65 -4.25
N CYS A 21 5.61 -14.11 -3.20
CA CYS A 21 6.28 -13.36 -2.15
C CYS A 21 5.70 -13.69 -0.78
N ASP A 22 6.56 -14.19 0.12
CA ASP A 22 6.20 -14.54 1.51
C ASP A 22 6.23 -13.32 2.46
N THR A 23 6.63 -12.14 1.97
CA THR A 23 6.61 -10.91 2.77
C THR A 23 5.18 -10.49 3.06
N PRO A 24 4.84 -10.14 4.32
CA PRO A 24 3.49 -9.71 4.66
C PRO A 24 3.01 -8.52 3.81
N LEU A 25 1.87 -8.68 3.15
CA LEU A 25 1.27 -7.67 2.27
C LEU A 25 0.23 -6.85 3.01
N LEU A 26 0.41 -5.52 3.04
CA LEU A 26 -0.59 -4.52 3.45
C LEU A 26 -1.29 -3.98 2.20
N VAL A 27 -2.62 -4.07 2.16
CA VAL A 27 -3.44 -3.69 1.00
C VAL A 27 -4.26 -2.43 1.27
N ASP A 28 -4.20 -1.46 0.35
CA ASP A 28 -5.13 -0.32 0.33
C ASP A 28 -6.50 -0.79 -0.16
N ILE A 29 -7.54 -0.59 0.64
CA ILE A 29 -8.92 -0.89 0.28
C ILE A 29 -9.79 0.38 0.13
N ASP A 30 -9.16 1.53 -0.05
CA ASP A 30 -9.85 2.82 -0.15
C ASP A 30 -10.85 3.00 1.01
N THR A 31 -12.12 3.18 0.69
CA THR A 31 -13.22 3.30 1.66
C THR A 31 -13.96 1.96 1.92
N GLY A 32 -13.38 0.82 1.48
CA GLY A 32 -13.92 -0.53 1.70
C GLY A 32 -14.59 -1.19 0.49
N PHE A 33 -14.46 -0.61 -0.72
CA PHE A 33 -15.10 -1.06 -1.97
C PHE A 33 -16.64 -1.15 -1.88
N GLY A 34 -17.23 -0.25 -1.09
CA GLY A 34 -18.68 -0.11 -0.93
C GLY A 34 -19.05 0.47 0.44
N ALA A 35 -20.13 1.25 0.48
CA ALA A 35 -20.48 2.06 1.65
C ALA A 35 -21.04 1.25 2.84
N SER A 36 -21.54 0.04 2.63
CA SER A 36 -22.18 -0.74 3.70
C SER A 36 -21.18 -1.59 4.48
N ALA A 37 -21.44 -1.82 5.76
CA ALA A 37 -20.70 -2.75 6.60
C ALA A 37 -20.55 -4.14 5.98
N PHE A 38 -21.56 -4.61 5.23
CA PHE A 38 -21.53 -5.89 4.53
C PHE A 38 -20.50 -5.93 3.39
N ASN A 39 -20.35 -4.83 2.64
CA ASN A 39 -19.32 -4.72 1.61
C ASN A 39 -17.92 -4.68 2.22
N ILE A 40 -17.73 -3.93 3.29
CA ILE A 40 -16.46 -3.88 4.03
C ILE A 40 -16.10 -5.28 4.55
N ALA A 41 -17.04 -5.96 5.20
CA ALA A 41 -16.83 -7.32 5.68
C ALA A 41 -16.49 -8.31 4.55
N ARG A 42 -17.16 -8.19 3.39
CA ARG A 42 -16.84 -8.98 2.19
C ARG A 42 -15.41 -8.70 1.71
N SER A 43 -15.03 -7.43 1.63
CA SER A 43 -13.70 -7.01 1.17
C SER A 43 -12.60 -7.55 2.06
N VAL A 44 -12.72 -7.37 3.38
CA VAL A 44 -11.75 -7.86 4.36
C VAL A 44 -11.59 -9.37 4.27
N ARG A 45 -12.69 -10.14 4.29
CA ARG A 45 -12.64 -11.60 4.17
C ARG A 45 -12.00 -12.07 2.86
N SER A 46 -12.31 -11.40 1.76
CA SER A 46 -11.77 -11.78 0.44
C SER A 46 -10.27 -11.52 0.35
N ILE A 47 -9.81 -10.38 0.85
CA ILE A 47 -8.40 -9.99 0.86
C ILE A 47 -7.59 -10.85 1.82
N ASN A 48 -8.10 -11.12 3.03
CA ASN A 48 -7.46 -12.04 3.98
C ASN A 48 -7.32 -13.46 3.38
N LYS A 49 -8.39 -13.99 2.74
CA LYS A 49 -8.33 -15.28 2.03
C LYS A 49 -7.36 -15.29 0.85
N ALA A 50 -7.11 -14.15 0.22
CA ALA A 50 -6.15 -14.03 -0.86
C ALA A 50 -4.69 -13.96 -0.37
N GLY A 51 -4.45 -14.08 0.96
CA GLY A 51 -3.13 -14.17 1.55
C GLY A 51 -2.53 -12.86 2.03
N ALA A 52 -3.25 -11.74 1.96
CA ALA A 52 -2.79 -10.49 2.56
C ALA A 52 -2.71 -10.60 4.08
N ALA A 53 -1.75 -9.90 4.69
CA ALA A 53 -1.55 -9.84 6.14
C ALA A 53 -2.25 -8.65 6.79
N ALA A 54 -2.58 -7.62 6.01
CA ALA A 54 -3.15 -6.39 6.53
C ALA A 54 -3.95 -5.64 5.47
N ILE A 55 -4.84 -4.77 5.94
CA ILE A 55 -5.49 -3.73 5.11
C ILE A 55 -5.37 -2.36 5.78
N HIS A 56 -5.46 -1.29 4.98
CA HIS A 56 -5.87 -0.01 5.51
C HIS A 56 -7.16 0.47 4.84
N ILE A 57 -7.98 1.16 5.64
CA ILE A 57 -9.27 1.71 5.23
C ILE A 57 -9.38 3.15 5.73
N GLU A 58 -9.94 4.05 4.90
CA GLU A 58 -9.94 5.48 5.18
C GLU A 58 -11.32 6.07 5.46
N ASP A 59 -11.32 7.23 6.14
CA ASP A 59 -12.51 7.97 6.56
C ASP A 59 -13.03 8.98 5.52
N GLN A 60 -12.61 8.90 4.26
CA GLN A 60 -13.18 9.70 3.19
C GLN A 60 -14.56 9.18 2.76
N VAL A 61 -15.34 10.06 2.11
CA VAL A 61 -16.56 9.66 1.40
C VAL A 61 -16.22 8.77 0.20
N GLY A 62 -17.22 8.05 -0.35
CA GLY A 62 -17.00 7.15 -1.49
C GLY A 62 -16.42 7.82 -2.74
N ALA A 63 -16.74 9.10 -2.96
CA ALA A 63 -16.14 9.94 -4.01
C ALA A 63 -14.79 10.54 -3.53
N LYS A 64 -13.89 9.69 -3.10
CA LYS A 64 -12.61 10.03 -2.50
C LYS A 64 -11.65 10.78 -3.43
N ARG A 65 -10.60 11.34 -2.83
CA ARG A 65 -9.46 11.95 -3.53
C ARG A 65 -8.15 11.48 -2.93
N CYS A 66 -7.05 11.68 -3.65
CA CYS A 66 -5.72 11.50 -3.10
C CYS A 66 -5.55 12.34 -1.81
N GLY A 67 -4.97 11.75 -0.77
CA GLY A 67 -4.79 12.39 0.55
C GLY A 67 -4.00 13.69 0.54
N HIS A 68 -3.15 13.92 -0.47
CA HIS A 68 -2.38 15.14 -0.67
C HIS A 68 -3.09 16.20 -1.53
N ARG A 69 -4.34 15.94 -1.97
CA ARG A 69 -5.13 16.88 -2.77
C ARG A 69 -6.13 17.66 -1.92
N PRO A 70 -6.50 18.89 -2.33
CA PRO A 70 -7.50 19.70 -1.64
C PRO A 70 -8.91 19.13 -1.84
N ASN A 71 -9.85 19.67 -1.06
CA ASN A 71 -11.31 19.42 -1.15
C ASN A 71 -11.67 17.94 -0.90
N LYS A 72 -11.00 17.30 0.05
CA LYS A 72 -11.42 16.00 0.57
C LYS A 72 -12.66 16.19 1.45
N GLU A 73 -13.56 15.21 1.38
CA GLU A 73 -14.74 15.15 2.24
C GLU A 73 -14.65 13.88 3.10
N LEU A 74 -14.97 14.03 4.37
CA LEU A 74 -14.91 12.93 5.33
C LEU A 74 -16.33 12.48 5.69
N VAL A 75 -16.44 11.19 5.98
CA VAL A 75 -17.61 10.67 6.68
C VAL A 75 -17.58 11.09 8.15
N SER A 76 -18.71 10.98 8.84
CA SER A 76 -18.74 11.22 10.27
C SER A 76 -17.80 10.24 11.02
N LYS A 77 -17.28 10.67 12.19
CA LYS A 77 -16.50 9.80 13.06
C LYS A 77 -17.25 8.50 13.39
N ALA A 78 -18.56 8.58 13.65
CA ALA A 78 -19.40 7.43 13.94
C ALA A 78 -19.47 6.44 12.76
N GLU A 79 -19.62 6.94 11.53
CA GLU A 79 -19.62 6.08 10.33
C GLU A 79 -18.27 5.36 10.15
N MET A 80 -17.15 6.06 10.34
CA MET A 80 -15.85 5.41 10.25
C MET A 80 -15.63 4.38 11.37
N VAL A 81 -16.09 4.65 12.59
CA VAL A 81 -16.10 3.65 13.68
C VAL A 81 -16.86 2.40 13.29
N ASP A 82 -18.01 2.54 12.61
CA ASP A 82 -18.78 1.40 12.11
C ASP A 82 -18.04 0.65 11.01
N ARG A 83 -17.32 1.36 10.11
CA ARG A 83 -16.46 0.75 9.10
C ARG A 83 -15.35 -0.09 9.75
N ILE A 84 -14.68 0.45 10.76
CA ILE A 84 -13.62 -0.27 11.49
C ILE A 84 -14.17 -1.51 12.20
N LYS A 85 -15.29 -1.39 12.92
CA LYS A 85 -15.93 -2.55 13.56
C LYS A 85 -16.28 -3.65 12.56
N ALA A 86 -16.87 -3.27 11.43
CA ALA A 86 -17.19 -4.22 10.37
C ALA A 86 -15.93 -4.92 9.79
N ALA A 87 -14.82 -4.20 9.68
CA ALA A 87 -13.54 -4.77 9.25
C ALA A 87 -12.96 -5.72 10.30
N VAL A 88 -12.96 -5.33 11.57
CA VAL A 88 -12.48 -6.14 12.70
C VAL A 88 -13.28 -7.43 12.84
N ASP A 89 -14.61 -7.36 12.83
CA ASP A 89 -15.50 -8.53 12.93
C ASP A 89 -15.37 -9.47 11.71
N ALA A 90 -14.88 -8.99 10.60
CA ALA A 90 -14.74 -9.76 9.37
C ALA A 90 -13.41 -10.51 9.27
N ARG A 91 -12.43 -10.28 10.15
CA ARG A 91 -11.16 -11.02 10.17
C ARG A 91 -11.40 -12.53 10.23
N ILE A 92 -10.54 -13.28 9.53
CA ILE A 92 -10.58 -14.75 9.56
C ILE A 92 -9.69 -15.28 10.69
N ASP A 93 -8.63 -14.54 10.99
CA ASP A 93 -7.72 -14.82 12.11
C ASP A 93 -7.29 -13.50 12.79
N ASP A 94 -6.86 -13.61 14.05
CA ASP A 94 -6.51 -12.47 14.88
C ASP A 94 -5.17 -11.80 14.48
N SER A 95 -4.37 -12.44 13.65
CA SER A 95 -3.09 -11.88 13.16
C SER A 95 -3.28 -10.91 12.01
N PHE A 96 -4.46 -10.90 11.37
CA PHE A 96 -4.75 -9.98 10.27
C PHE A 96 -4.94 -8.56 10.78
N VAL A 97 -4.12 -7.63 10.30
CA VAL A 97 -4.05 -6.25 10.81
C VAL A 97 -5.07 -5.35 10.11
N ILE A 98 -5.86 -4.64 10.87
CA ILE A 98 -6.75 -3.56 10.41
C ILE A 98 -6.11 -2.22 10.75
N MET A 99 -5.67 -1.48 9.74
CA MET A 99 -5.10 -0.15 9.91
C MET A 99 -6.14 0.91 9.55
N ALA A 100 -6.46 1.79 10.49
CA ALA A 100 -7.33 2.93 10.23
C ALA A 100 -6.53 4.08 9.63
N ARG A 101 -6.97 4.58 8.46
CA ARG A 101 -6.45 5.82 7.89
C ARG A 101 -7.41 6.96 8.17
N THR A 102 -6.84 8.11 8.55
CA THR A 102 -7.61 9.36 8.68
C THR A 102 -7.00 10.47 7.85
N ASP A 103 -7.84 11.13 7.09
CA ASP A 103 -7.52 12.35 6.33
C ASP A 103 -7.94 13.63 7.06
N ALA A 104 -8.36 13.52 8.32
CA ALA A 104 -8.94 14.62 9.10
C ALA A 104 -7.96 15.76 9.41
N LEU A 105 -6.66 15.51 9.49
CA LEU A 105 -5.68 16.54 9.79
C LEU A 105 -5.79 17.75 8.83
N ALA A 106 -5.93 17.48 7.54
CA ALA A 106 -6.01 18.52 6.52
C ALA A 106 -7.40 19.14 6.37
N VAL A 107 -8.46 18.51 6.90
CA VAL A 107 -9.86 18.92 6.74
C VAL A 107 -10.40 19.56 8.02
N GLU A 108 -10.14 18.94 9.17
CA GLU A 108 -10.73 19.30 10.47
C GLU A 108 -9.69 19.79 11.47
N GLY A 109 -8.37 19.65 11.15
CA GLY A 109 -7.29 20.03 12.04
C GLY A 109 -6.85 18.94 13.01
N LEU A 110 -5.82 19.25 13.81
CA LEU A 110 -5.10 18.26 14.62
C LEU A 110 -5.96 17.64 15.72
N ASP A 111 -6.70 18.46 16.47
CA ASP A 111 -7.48 17.97 17.62
C ASP A 111 -8.58 17.00 17.18
N SER A 112 -9.25 17.30 16.08
CA SER A 112 -10.25 16.40 15.49
C SER A 112 -9.60 15.12 14.94
N ALA A 113 -8.44 15.23 14.29
CA ALA A 113 -7.71 14.06 13.78
C ALA A 113 -7.27 13.12 14.93
N LEU A 114 -6.83 13.66 16.06
CA LEU A 114 -6.49 12.87 17.25
C LEU A 114 -7.72 12.24 17.90
N ASP A 115 -8.84 12.97 18.00
CA ASP A 115 -10.10 12.45 18.53
C ASP A 115 -10.64 11.30 17.65
N ARG A 116 -10.58 11.43 16.34
CA ARG A 116 -10.93 10.35 15.41
C ARG A 116 -9.99 9.15 15.56
N ALA A 117 -8.68 9.38 15.62
CA ALA A 117 -7.68 8.32 15.80
C ALA A 117 -7.97 7.50 17.08
N HIS A 118 -8.25 8.14 18.21
CA HIS A 118 -8.63 7.44 19.43
C HIS A 118 -9.89 6.59 19.23
N ALA A 119 -10.93 7.14 18.65
CA ALA A 119 -12.16 6.40 18.42
C ALA A 119 -11.97 5.18 17.49
N TYR A 120 -11.07 5.28 16.51
CA TYR A 120 -10.77 4.17 15.59
C TYR A 120 -9.99 3.05 16.28
N ILE A 121 -9.05 3.40 17.17
CA ILE A 121 -8.33 2.40 17.97
C ILE A 121 -9.28 1.74 18.97
N GLU A 122 -10.14 2.50 19.65
CA GLU A 122 -11.17 1.95 20.54
C GLU A 122 -12.16 1.03 19.79
N ALA A 123 -12.39 1.28 18.49
CA ALA A 123 -13.19 0.42 17.63
C ALA A 123 -12.49 -0.88 17.21
N GLY A 124 -11.19 -1.03 17.54
CA GLY A 124 -10.40 -2.23 17.32
C GLY A 124 -9.39 -2.16 16.17
N ALA A 125 -9.07 -0.96 15.65
CA ALA A 125 -7.97 -0.82 14.70
C ALA A 125 -6.62 -1.12 15.38
N ASP A 126 -5.78 -1.90 14.70
CA ASP A 126 -4.48 -2.37 15.21
C ASP A 126 -3.33 -1.41 14.91
N ALA A 127 -3.53 -0.49 13.95
CA ALA A 127 -2.54 0.51 13.54
C ALA A 127 -3.23 1.76 13.02
N LEU A 128 -2.48 2.86 12.93
CA LEU A 128 -2.98 4.16 12.47
C LEU A 128 -2.15 4.69 11.30
N PHE A 129 -2.82 5.22 10.30
CA PHE A 129 -2.26 5.95 9.17
C PHE A 129 -2.83 7.38 9.14
N PRO A 130 -2.19 8.37 9.80
CA PRO A 130 -2.58 9.77 9.69
C PRO A 130 -2.00 10.37 8.41
N GLU A 131 -2.87 10.82 7.50
CA GLU A 131 -2.45 11.28 6.17
C GLU A 131 -1.96 12.73 6.17
N ALA A 132 -1.03 13.03 5.26
CA ALA A 132 -0.57 14.37 4.90
C ALA A 132 0.00 15.20 6.07
N ILE A 133 0.70 14.56 6.99
CA ILE A 133 1.45 15.25 8.04
C ILE A 133 2.67 15.94 7.42
N THR A 134 2.88 17.20 7.77
CA THR A 134 3.91 18.05 7.13
C THR A 134 5.15 18.30 7.98
N ASP A 135 5.18 17.85 9.24
CA ASP A 135 6.29 18.07 10.15
C ASP A 135 6.46 16.97 11.20
N LEU A 136 7.68 16.77 11.68
CA LEU A 136 8.01 15.77 12.70
C LEU A 136 7.31 16.02 14.06
N PRO A 137 7.18 17.25 14.57
CA PRO A 137 6.43 17.50 15.79
C PRO A 137 4.98 17.02 15.75
N THR A 138 4.33 17.11 14.59
CA THR A 138 2.95 16.60 14.43
C THR A 138 2.92 15.06 14.46
N TYR A 139 3.87 14.36 13.82
CA TYR A 139 4.02 12.90 14.01
C TYR A 139 4.20 12.55 15.49
N LYS A 140 5.07 13.30 16.19
CA LYS A 140 5.30 13.10 17.63
C LYS A 140 4.03 13.22 18.46
N LYS A 141 3.14 14.16 18.16
CA LYS A 141 1.84 14.28 18.84
C LYS A 141 0.96 13.04 18.66
N PHE A 142 0.91 12.46 17.46
CA PHE A 142 0.19 11.21 17.24
C PHE A 142 0.82 10.06 18.02
N THR A 143 2.13 9.85 17.91
CA THR A 143 2.81 8.72 18.56
C THR A 143 2.85 8.80 20.08
N ASP A 144 2.77 10.01 20.66
CA ASP A 144 2.71 10.18 22.12
C ASP A 144 1.38 9.72 22.71
N VAL A 145 0.28 9.92 22.00
CA VAL A 145 -1.07 9.61 22.50
C VAL A 145 -1.62 8.30 21.95
N ILE A 146 -1.32 7.94 20.71
CA ILE A 146 -1.74 6.68 20.09
C ILE A 146 -0.76 5.58 20.47
N LYS A 147 -1.27 4.47 21.02
CA LYS A 147 -0.46 3.35 21.55
C LYS A 147 -0.35 2.15 20.63
N VAL A 148 -0.77 2.31 19.38
CA VAL A 148 -0.57 1.33 18.30
C VAL A 148 0.44 1.85 17.29
N PRO A 149 1.01 1.01 16.42
CA PRO A 149 1.92 1.43 15.37
C PRO A 149 1.33 2.55 14.49
N VAL A 150 2.14 3.61 14.27
CA VAL A 150 1.78 4.73 13.39
C VAL A 150 2.58 4.63 12.09
N LEU A 151 1.88 4.74 10.97
CA LEU A 151 2.48 4.75 9.63
C LEU A 151 2.69 6.18 9.14
N ALA A 152 3.85 6.45 8.53
CA ALA A 152 4.14 7.67 7.78
C ALA A 152 4.15 7.40 6.28
N ASN A 153 3.34 8.14 5.52
CA ASN A 153 3.32 8.08 4.07
C ASN A 153 4.33 9.08 3.47
N ILE A 154 5.40 8.58 2.87
CA ILE A 154 6.47 9.38 2.26
C ILE A 154 6.37 9.22 0.75
N THR A 155 5.47 10.00 0.15
CA THR A 155 5.26 10.02 -1.30
C THR A 155 5.89 11.25 -1.93
N GLU A 156 6.54 11.07 -3.08
CA GLU A 156 7.10 12.17 -3.87
C GLU A 156 5.98 13.08 -4.37
N PHE A 157 6.26 14.38 -4.45
CA PHE A 157 5.34 15.41 -4.96
C PHE A 157 4.06 15.59 -4.13
N GLY A 158 4.04 15.04 -2.90
CA GLY A 158 2.97 15.24 -1.93
C GLY A 158 3.20 16.46 -1.04
N MET A 159 2.37 16.60 0.00
CA MET A 159 2.49 17.67 1.00
C MET A 159 3.53 17.36 2.07
N THR A 160 3.75 16.08 2.37
CA THR A 160 4.70 15.60 3.38
C THR A 160 6.14 15.74 2.86
N PRO A 161 7.06 16.38 3.59
CA PRO A 161 8.47 16.37 3.26
C PRO A 161 9.04 14.93 3.23
N LEU A 162 10.08 14.71 2.43
CA LEU A 162 10.72 13.40 2.31
C LEU A 162 11.64 13.13 3.51
N PHE A 163 11.04 12.95 4.68
CA PHE A 163 11.77 12.59 5.89
C PHE A 163 12.47 11.23 5.73
N THR A 164 13.63 11.10 6.33
CA THR A 164 14.34 9.82 6.42
C THR A 164 13.68 8.88 7.43
N THR A 165 13.95 7.60 7.31
CA THR A 165 13.48 6.59 8.28
C THR A 165 14.00 6.87 9.69
N SER A 166 15.24 7.39 9.81
CA SER A 166 15.83 7.78 11.11
C SER A 166 15.13 8.95 11.77
N GLU A 167 14.76 9.99 11.01
CA GLU A 167 13.98 11.13 11.50
C GLU A 167 12.60 10.66 11.96
N LEU A 168 11.90 9.85 11.18
CA LEU A 168 10.59 9.32 11.53
C LEU A 168 10.64 8.40 12.76
N ALA A 169 11.64 7.55 12.85
CA ALA A 169 11.86 6.70 14.03
C ALA A 169 12.11 7.53 15.30
N SER A 170 12.80 8.66 15.20
CA SER A 170 13.08 9.55 16.36
C SER A 170 11.82 10.14 16.97
N VAL A 171 10.72 10.20 16.24
CA VAL A 171 9.41 10.67 16.69
C VAL A 171 8.39 9.54 16.90
N GLY A 172 8.85 8.27 16.90
CA GLY A 172 8.04 7.11 17.26
C GLY A 172 7.21 6.50 16.13
N VAL A 173 7.43 6.90 14.87
CA VAL A 173 6.82 6.26 13.70
C VAL A 173 7.36 4.83 13.56
N ALA A 174 6.48 3.86 13.38
CA ALA A 174 6.82 2.44 13.32
C ALA A 174 6.88 1.89 11.89
N ILE A 175 6.15 2.47 10.96
CA ILE A 175 6.04 2.01 9.57
C ILE A 175 6.24 3.21 8.64
N VAL A 176 7.07 3.05 7.61
CA VAL A 176 7.28 4.07 6.57
C VAL A 176 6.84 3.50 5.22
N LEU A 177 5.88 4.16 4.58
CA LEU A 177 5.34 3.76 3.30
C LEU A 177 5.93 4.62 2.17
N TYR A 178 6.42 3.96 1.13
CA TYR A 178 6.85 4.56 -0.14
C TYR A 178 5.92 4.06 -1.26
N PRO A 179 4.72 4.63 -1.41
CA PRO A 179 3.63 3.99 -2.16
C PRO A 179 3.85 3.97 -3.68
N LEU A 180 4.57 4.94 -4.23
CA LEU A 180 4.65 5.15 -5.67
C LEU A 180 6.08 5.28 -6.21
N SER A 181 7.11 5.27 -5.37
CA SER A 181 8.50 5.55 -5.77
C SER A 181 8.98 4.63 -6.90
N ALA A 182 8.85 3.31 -6.69
CA ALA A 182 9.25 2.33 -7.71
C ALA A 182 8.37 2.42 -8.96
N PHE A 183 7.06 2.60 -8.82
CA PHE A 183 6.12 2.72 -9.94
C PHE A 183 6.42 3.95 -10.81
N ARG A 184 6.67 5.11 -10.21
CA ARG A 184 7.05 6.33 -10.95
C ARG A 184 8.38 6.18 -11.67
N ALA A 185 9.38 5.56 -11.01
CA ALA A 185 10.68 5.30 -11.61
C ALA A 185 10.56 4.34 -12.80
N MET A 186 9.79 3.26 -12.65
CA MET A 186 9.53 2.29 -13.72
C MET A 186 8.84 2.95 -14.93
N ASN A 187 7.79 3.74 -14.69
CA ASN A 187 7.07 4.43 -15.76
C ASN A 187 7.98 5.41 -16.52
N LYS A 188 8.82 6.18 -15.81
CA LYS A 188 9.73 7.12 -16.45
C LYS A 188 10.82 6.41 -17.26
N ALA A 189 11.31 5.27 -16.77
CA ALA A 189 12.24 4.45 -17.53
C ALA A 189 11.59 3.90 -18.82
N ALA A 190 10.33 3.42 -18.74
CA ALA A 190 9.60 2.95 -19.91
C ALA A 190 9.37 4.07 -20.95
N GLU A 191 8.95 5.27 -20.51
CA GLU A 191 8.83 6.43 -21.40
C GLU A 191 10.14 6.71 -22.16
N ASN A 192 11.27 6.75 -21.44
CA ASN A 192 12.58 7.01 -22.03
C ASN A 192 12.96 5.96 -23.09
N VAL A 193 12.64 4.70 -22.87
CA VAL A 193 12.85 3.64 -23.86
C VAL A 193 12.00 3.87 -25.11
N TYR A 194 10.69 4.14 -24.95
CA TYR A 194 9.79 4.38 -26.08
C TYR A 194 10.18 5.62 -26.89
N GLU A 195 10.54 6.72 -26.22
CA GLU A 195 11.01 7.94 -26.87
C GLU A 195 12.29 7.68 -27.68
N THR A 196 13.26 6.95 -27.11
CA THR A 196 14.52 6.59 -27.78
C THR A 196 14.27 5.73 -29.01
N VAL A 197 13.46 4.66 -28.88
CA VAL A 197 13.12 3.80 -30.02
C VAL A 197 12.42 4.58 -31.14
N ARG A 198 11.48 5.47 -30.79
CA ARG A 198 10.76 6.28 -31.74
C ARG A 198 11.68 7.26 -32.48
N LYS A 199 12.64 7.85 -31.77
CA LYS A 199 13.58 8.86 -32.32
C LYS A 199 14.70 8.23 -33.15
N ASP A 200 15.32 7.17 -32.60
CA ASP A 200 16.59 6.63 -33.12
C ASP A 200 16.37 5.32 -33.89
N GLY A 201 15.15 4.75 -33.90
CA GLY A 201 14.85 3.47 -34.53
C GLY A 201 15.49 2.27 -33.80
N SER A 202 16.05 2.48 -32.61
CA SER A 202 16.78 1.47 -31.84
C SER A 202 16.80 1.80 -30.36
N GLN A 203 16.81 0.78 -29.50
CA GLN A 203 16.97 0.90 -28.04
C GLN A 203 18.44 0.94 -27.60
N LYS A 204 19.40 0.92 -28.52
CA LYS A 204 20.83 0.75 -28.22
C LYS A 204 21.38 1.79 -27.24
N ALA A 205 20.89 3.03 -27.32
CA ALA A 205 21.36 4.14 -26.48
C ALA A 205 20.91 4.08 -25.02
N VAL A 206 20.01 3.16 -24.65
CA VAL A 206 19.44 3.03 -23.30
C VAL A 206 19.65 1.64 -22.68
N LEU A 207 20.50 0.80 -23.28
CA LEU A 207 20.76 -0.57 -22.79
C LEU A 207 21.33 -0.59 -21.39
N ASP A 208 22.15 0.38 -21.02
CA ASP A 208 22.77 0.54 -19.70
C ASP A 208 21.78 0.89 -18.58
N THR A 209 20.56 1.31 -18.95
CA THR A 209 19.48 1.58 -18.01
C THR A 209 18.56 0.37 -17.79
N MET A 210 18.80 -0.75 -18.47
CA MET A 210 17.97 -1.96 -18.42
C MET A 210 18.65 -3.05 -17.58
N GLN A 211 17.82 -3.89 -16.96
CA GLN A 211 18.31 -5.16 -16.42
C GLN A 211 18.82 -6.03 -17.55
N THR A 212 19.95 -6.68 -17.32
CA THR A 212 20.42 -7.76 -18.20
C THR A 212 19.49 -8.96 -18.14
N ARG A 213 19.57 -9.86 -19.13
CA ARG A 213 18.83 -11.13 -19.08
C ARG A 213 19.20 -11.95 -17.85
N GLU A 214 20.48 -11.98 -17.52
CA GLU A 214 20.98 -12.70 -16.35
C GLU A 214 20.38 -12.18 -15.04
N GLU A 215 20.39 -10.86 -14.83
CA GLU A 215 19.79 -10.24 -13.64
C GLU A 215 18.30 -10.52 -13.54
N LEU A 216 17.58 -10.46 -14.66
CA LEU A 216 16.14 -10.78 -14.69
C LEU A 216 15.92 -12.26 -14.33
N TYR A 217 16.67 -13.18 -14.95
CA TYR A 217 16.51 -14.61 -14.74
C TYR A 217 16.79 -15.03 -13.31
N GLN A 218 17.81 -14.42 -12.67
CA GLN A 218 18.07 -14.62 -11.25
C GLN A 218 16.88 -14.12 -10.38
N ARG A 219 16.29 -12.96 -10.71
CA ARG A 219 15.17 -12.39 -9.95
C ARG A 219 13.89 -13.22 -10.01
N ILE A 220 13.59 -13.82 -11.15
CA ILE A 220 12.38 -14.62 -11.36
C ILE A 220 12.61 -16.12 -11.16
N ASN A 221 13.80 -16.51 -10.68
CA ASN A 221 14.19 -17.90 -10.44
C ASN A 221 14.10 -18.81 -11.70
N TYR A 222 14.35 -18.22 -12.88
CA TYR A 222 14.19 -18.88 -14.19
C TYR A 222 14.96 -20.20 -14.29
N TYR A 223 16.20 -20.23 -13.82
CA TYR A 223 17.08 -21.40 -13.95
C TYR A 223 16.61 -22.62 -13.16
N GLU A 224 15.85 -22.44 -12.08
CA GLU A 224 15.24 -23.55 -11.36
C GLU A 224 14.17 -24.23 -12.21
N TYR A 225 13.33 -23.43 -12.90
CA TYR A 225 12.33 -23.95 -13.83
C TYR A 225 12.96 -24.66 -15.03
N GLU A 226 14.00 -24.08 -15.63
CA GLU A 226 14.73 -24.68 -16.75
C GLU A 226 15.38 -26.01 -16.34
N GLY A 227 16.07 -26.03 -15.18
CA GLY A 227 16.68 -27.24 -14.64
C GLY A 227 15.66 -28.33 -14.25
N ALA A 228 14.47 -27.95 -13.79
CA ALA A 228 13.39 -28.90 -13.54
C ALA A 228 12.86 -29.51 -14.85
N LEU A 229 12.70 -28.69 -15.89
CA LEU A 229 12.28 -29.15 -17.23
C LEU A 229 13.31 -30.10 -17.84
N ASP A 230 14.60 -29.79 -17.76
CA ASP A 230 15.68 -30.66 -18.27
C ASP A 230 15.70 -32.03 -17.59
N LYS A 231 15.47 -32.06 -16.28
CA LYS A 231 15.35 -33.34 -15.55
C LYS A 231 14.13 -34.15 -16.01
N LEU A 232 12.98 -33.49 -16.18
CA LEU A 232 11.74 -34.15 -16.65
C LEU A 232 11.88 -34.72 -18.06
N LEU A 233 12.57 -34.01 -18.96
CA LEU A 233 12.76 -34.42 -20.36
C LEU A 233 13.97 -35.35 -20.57
N GLY A 234 14.71 -35.70 -19.50
CA GLY A 234 15.90 -36.54 -19.61
C GLY A 234 17.09 -35.84 -20.30
N ASN A 235 17.09 -34.54 -20.38
CA ASN A 235 18.15 -33.74 -21.01
C ASN A 235 19.29 -33.39 -20.04
N GLY A 236 19.20 -33.75 -18.77
CA GLY A 236 20.15 -33.37 -17.70
C GLY A 236 21.54 -33.93 -17.82
N ASP A 237 21.83 -34.88 -18.72
CA ASP A 237 23.15 -35.54 -18.89
C ASP A 237 23.85 -35.13 -20.18
N LYS A 238 23.32 -34.24 -21.00
CA LYS A 238 24.06 -33.74 -22.17
C LYS A 238 24.90 -32.51 -21.75
N LYS A 239 26.08 -32.81 -21.17
CA LYS A 239 27.17 -31.82 -21.10
C LYS A 239 27.74 -31.64 -22.51
N GLU A 240 27.62 -30.48 -23.11
CA GLU A 240 28.58 -29.98 -24.08
C GLU A 240 29.84 -29.48 -23.40
#